data_a9293fde435a539c9b119ab48528dc3d
#
_entry.id   a9293fde435a539c9b119ab48528dc3d
#
_cell.length_a   1.000
_cell.length_b   1.000
_cell.length_c   1.000
_cell.angle_alpha   90.00
_cell.angle_beta   90.00
_cell.angle_gamma   90.00
#
_symmetry.space_group_name_H-M   'P 1'
#
loop_
_entity.id
_entity.type
_entity.pdbx_description
1 polymer ?
#
loop_
_entity_poly.entity_id
_entity_poly.type
_entity_poly.pdbx_seq_one_letter_code
_entity_poly.pdbx_strand_id
1 'polypeptide(L)'
;QAAYDQNTGSYLETKNGDVWKGSYNISQSDNLVDTIKEESGMEVTFFYGNKRIMTSAKDKDGNRILQSEAGEKIQKEVLGAGHEYFSENVSIEGTMYYGYFTPVYQPDDKSTPIGMVFAGSPKQETFRSVIKIISTIIAIVVFVTIVCVIVVSICASSITKALKVGIASVQQVSAGNLQLTISDKLARRKDEIGDLS
;
A
#
# COMPACT_ATOMS: atom_id res chain seq x y z
N GLN A 1 24.42 4.94 -3.99
CA GLN A 1 23.69 4.64 -5.26
C GLN A 1 24.34 5.34 -6.45
N ALA A 2 24.56 6.68 -6.41
CA ALA A 2 25.15 7.42 -7.52
C ALA A 2 26.51 6.83 -8.01
N ALA A 3 27.39 6.42 -7.10
CA ALA A 3 28.68 5.81 -7.48
C ALA A 3 28.50 4.44 -8.17
N TYR A 4 27.47 3.67 -7.78
CA TYR A 4 27.13 2.41 -8.44
C TYR A 4 26.54 2.64 -9.83
N ASP A 5 25.61 3.59 -9.96
CA ASP A 5 24.90 3.89 -11.21
C ASP A 5 25.84 4.48 -12.28
N GLN A 6 26.82 5.28 -11.85
CA GLN A 6 27.81 5.90 -12.76
C GLN A 6 28.93 4.93 -13.18
N ASN A 7 29.05 3.77 -12.52
CA ASN A 7 30.09 2.82 -12.83
C ASN A 7 29.68 1.86 -13.95
N THR A 8 30.29 2.02 -15.12
CA THR A 8 30.04 1.23 -16.34
C THR A 8 30.96 0.00 -16.46
N GLY A 9 31.84 -0.24 -15.48
CA GLY A 9 32.77 -1.36 -15.52
C GLY A 9 32.13 -2.73 -15.37
N SER A 10 32.86 -3.74 -15.82
CA SER A 10 32.43 -5.15 -15.71
C SER A 10 32.44 -5.64 -14.26
N TYR A 11 31.62 -6.64 -13.98
CA TYR A 11 31.60 -7.31 -12.68
C TYR A 11 32.73 -8.33 -12.62
N LEU A 12 33.48 -8.32 -11.53
CA LEU A 12 34.60 -9.21 -11.28
C LEU A 12 34.63 -9.69 -9.83
N GLU A 13 34.84 -10.98 -9.64
CA GLU A 13 35.11 -11.57 -8.33
C GLU A 13 36.62 -11.65 -8.11
N THR A 14 37.09 -11.14 -6.96
CA THR A 14 38.49 -11.21 -6.57
C THR A 14 38.80 -12.55 -5.93
N LYS A 15 40.10 -12.86 -5.77
CA LYS A 15 40.56 -14.08 -5.08
C LYS A 15 40.08 -14.21 -3.63
N ASN A 16 39.72 -13.09 -3.00
CA ASN A 16 39.17 -13.04 -1.64
C ASN A 16 37.65 -13.20 -1.59
N GLY A 17 36.99 -13.36 -2.74
CA GLY A 17 35.51 -13.47 -2.83
C GLY A 17 34.76 -12.14 -2.87
N ASP A 18 35.47 -11.00 -2.85
CA ASP A 18 34.82 -9.70 -3.05
C ASP A 18 34.41 -9.50 -4.50
N VAL A 19 33.21 -9.00 -4.71
CA VAL A 19 32.67 -8.68 -6.03
C VAL A 19 32.73 -7.17 -6.26
N TRP A 20 33.27 -6.80 -7.41
CA TRP A 20 33.45 -5.42 -7.86
C TRP A 20 32.69 -5.17 -9.15
N LYS A 21 32.18 -3.95 -9.33
CA LYS A 21 31.69 -3.42 -10.60
C LYS A 21 32.63 -2.29 -11.01
N GLY A 22 33.54 -2.56 -11.96
CA GLY A 22 34.63 -1.65 -12.27
C GLY A 22 35.45 -1.31 -11.04
N SER A 23 35.44 -0.06 -10.60
CA SER A 23 36.15 0.44 -9.40
C SER A 23 35.30 0.41 -8.11
N TYR A 24 34.03 0.01 -8.19
CA TYR A 24 33.10 0.01 -7.05
C TYR A 24 33.04 -1.36 -6.39
N ASN A 25 33.37 -1.44 -5.10
CA ASN A 25 33.28 -2.69 -4.32
C ASN A 25 31.84 -2.92 -3.86
N ILE A 26 31.16 -3.87 -4.51
CA ILE A 26 29.77 -4.23 -4.20
C ILE A 26 29.71 -4.93 -2.84
N SER A 27 30.66 -5.84 -2.56
CA SER A 27 30.67 -6.64 -1.32
C SER A 27 30.79 -5.82 -0.05
N GLN A 28 31.26 -4.57 -0.14
CA GLN A 28 31.42 -3.66 1.00
C GLN A 28 30.45 -2.47 0.94
N SER A 29 29.42 -2.54 0.08
CA SER A 29 28.49 -1.43 -0.15
C SER A 29 27.19 -1.55 0.64
N ASP A 30 27.30 -1.86 1.91
CA ASP A 30 26.18 -2.06 2.83
C ASP A 30 25.22 -0.87 2.86
N ASN A 31 25.74 0.36 2.81
CA ASN A 31 24.94 1.58 2.80
C ASN A 31 23.96 1.63 1.62
N LEU A 32 24.29 1.04 0.47
CA LEU A 32 23.42 1.05 -0.71
C LEU A 32 22.10 0.30 -0.42
N VAL A 33 22.21 -0.93 0.07
CA VAL A 33 21.03 -1.76 0.36
C VAL A 33 20.27 -1.28 1.59
N ASP A 34 20.95 -0.71 2.59
CA ASP A 34 20.31 -0.14 3.77
C ASP A 34 19.49 1.10 3.41
N THR A 35 20.03 2.02 2.60
CA THR A 35 19.30 3.19 2.12
C THR A 35 18.05 2.79 1.32
N ILE A 36 18.19 1.82 0.41
CA ILE A 36 17.04 1.34 -0.38
C ILE A 36 15.98 0.73 0.55
N LYS A 37 16.40 -0.05 1.56
CA LYS A 37 15.48 -0.63 2.55
C LYS A 37 14.77 0.45 3.38
N GLU A 38 15.49 1.46 3.85
CA GLU A 38 14.92 2.57 4.62
C GLU A 38 13.88 3.36 3.80
N GLU A 39 14.16 3.62 2.53
CA GLU A 39 13.27 4.38 1.65
C GLU A 39 12.07 3.57 1.15
N SER A 40 12.24 2.27 0.86
CA SER A 40 11.21 1.43 0.22
C SER A 40 10.48 0.49 1.17
N GLY A 41 11.05 0.19 2.35
CA GLY A 41 10.58 -0.87 3.24
C GLY A 41 10.84 -2.29 2.73
N MET A 42 11.60 -2.45 1.63
CA MET A 42 11.89 -3.74 1.03
C MET A 42 13.28 -4.24 1.41
N GLU A 43 13.40 -5.55 1.61
CA GLU A 43 14.72 -6.20 1.64
C GLU A 43 15.32 -6.24 0.23
N VAL A 44 16.59 -5.89 0.11
CA VAL A 44 17.32 -5.92 -1.15
C VAL A 44 18.56 -6.77 -1.02
N THR A 45 18.81 -7.59 -2.04
CA THR A 45 19.98 -8.48 -2.07
C THR A 45 20.56 -8.52 -3.47
N PHE A 46 21.87 -8.45 -3.56
CA PHE A 46 22.61 -8.75 -4.76
C PHE A 46 23.25 -10.14 -4.65
N PHE A 47 23.03 -10.97 -5.64
CA PHE A 47 23.68 -12.27 -5.81
C PHE A 47 24.69 -12.19 -6.95
N TYR A 48 25.87 -12.74 -6.75
CA TYR A 48 26.83 -13.02 -7.82
C TYR A 48 26.83 -14.53 -8.06
N GLY A 49 26.54 -14.96 -9.29
CA GLY A 49 26.05 -16.30 -9.49
C GLY A 49 24.82 -16.56 -8.61
N ASN A 50 24.83 -17.66 -7.86
CA ASN A 50 23.77 -18.03 -6.92
C ASN A 50 24.05 -17.59 -5.46
N LYS A 51 25.20 -16.99 -5.18
CA LYS A 51 25.62 -16.62 -3.82
C LYS A 51 25.23 -15.19 -3.48
N ARG A 52 24.69 -15.00 -2.30
CA ARG A 52 24.35 -13.69 -1.74
C ARG A 52 25.61 -12.95 -1.32
N ILE A 53 25.89 -11.83 -1.97
CA ILE A 53 27.13 -11.05 -1.77
C ILE A 53 26.87 -9.79 -0.96
N MET A 54 25.74 -9.11 -1.20
CA MET A 54 25.33 -7.89 -0.52
C MET A 54 23.84 -7.98 -0.19
N THR A 55 23.46 -7.67 1.05
CA THR A 55 22.05 -7.78 1.47
C THR A 55 21.72 -6.81 2.60
N SER A 56 20.51 -6.31 2.60
CA SER A 56 19.93 -5.59 3.75
C SER A 56 19.37 -6.54 4.81
N ALA A 57 19.15 -7.82 4.46
CA ALA A 57 18.59 -8.80 5.38
C ALA A 57 19.61 -9.19 6.46
N LYS A 58 19.14 -9.17 7.71
CA LYS A 58 19.96 -9.50 8.90
C LYS A 58 19.33 -10.66 9.65
N ASP A 59 20.17 -11.44 10.30
CA ASP A 59 19.75 -12.47 11.23
C ASP A 59 19.26 -11.88 12.57
N LYS A 60 18.91 -12.74 13.52
CA LYS A 60 18.42 -12.34 14.84
C LYS A 60 19.48 -11.63 15.70
N ASP A 61 20.74 -11.84 15.39
CA ASP A 61 21.87 -11.24 16.09
C ASP A 61 22.34 -9.93 15.43
N GLY A 62 21.68 -9.53 14.32
CA GLY A 62 21.96 -8.30 13.57
C GLY A 62 23.04 -8.45 12.51
N ASN A 63 23.57 -9.66 12.28
CA ASN A 63 24.56 -9.91 11.23
C ASN A 63 23.87 -10.06 9.87
N ARG A 64 24.55 -9.63 8.81
CA ARG A 64 24.04 -9.80 7.45
C ARG A 64 24.08 -11.27 7.02
N ILE A 65 23.05 -11.71 6.35
CA ILE A 65 22.92 -13.08 5.86
C ILE A 65 23.67 -13.18 4.53
N LEU A 66 24.96 -13.34 4.57
CA LEU A 66 25.84 -13.47 3.41
C LEU A 66 26.10 -14.93 3.05
N GLN A 67 26.64 -15.17 1.85
CA GLN A 67 27.11 -16.47 1.33
C GLN A 67 26.02 -17.57 1.26
N SER A 68 24.77 -17.26 1.54
CA SER A 68 23.65 -18.18 1.32
C SER A 68 23.29 -18.25 -0.16
N GLU A 69 22.79 -19.40 -0.59
CA GLU A 69 22.41 -19.62 -1.99
C GLU A 69 20.92 -19.33 -2.21
N ALA A 70 20.61 -18.93 -3.44
CA ALA A 70 19.22 -18.85 -3.89
C ALA A 70 18.65 -20.26 -4.12
N GLY A 71 17.33 -20.42 -3.94
CA GLY A 71 16.66 -21.71 -4.17
C GLY A 71 16.77 -22.17 -5.62
N GLU A 72 16.80 -23.48 -5.84
CA GLU A 72 17.02 -24.12 -7.16
C GLU A 72 16.08 -23.59 -8.27
N LYS A 73 14.80 -23.37 -7.94
CA LYS A 73 13.85 -22.85 -8.91
C LYS A 73 14.20 -21.44 -9.36
N ILE A 74 14.64 -20.58 -8.43
CA ILE A 74 15.08 -19.22 -8.71
C ILE A 74 16.33 -19.24 -9.58
N GLN A 75 17.30 -20.11 -9.24
CA GLN A 75 18.52 -20.28 -10.03
C GLN A 75 18.20 -20.69 -11.48
N LYS A 76 17.29 -21.65 -11.66
CA LYS A 76 16.92 -22.14 -12.99
C LYS A 76 16.24 -21.06 -13.84
N GLU A 77 15.27 -20.33 -13.25
CA GLU A 77 14.54 -19.30 -13.98
C GLU A 77 15.38 -18.06 -14.27
N VAL A 78 16.12 -17.59 -13.26
CA VAL A 78 16.81 -16.30 -13.35
C VAL A 78 18.21 -16.44 -13.93
N LEU A 79 19.04 -17.36 -13.40
CA LEU A 79 20.40 -17.54 -13.88
C LEU A 79 20.47 -18.45 -15.11
N GLY A 80 19.63 -19.49 -15.18
CA GLY A 80 19.63 -20.44 -16.29
C GLY A 80 18.89 -19.94 -17.53
N ALA A 81 17.69 -19.37 -17.34
CA ALA A 81 16.84 -18.92 -18.43
C ALA A 81 16.91 -17.40 -18.69
N GLY A 82 17.49 -16.62 -17.77
CA GLY A 82 17.57 -15.17 -17.88
C GLY A 82 16.22 -14.46 -17.74
N HIS A 83 15.24 -15.13 -17.11
CA HIS A 83 13.92 -14.57 -16.90
C HIS A 83 13.85 -13.84 -15.56
N GLU A 84 13.04 -12.79 -15.49
CA GLU A 84 12.58 -12.24 -14.24
C GLU A 84 11.64 -13.23 -13.56
N TYR A 85 11.74 -13.34 -12.23
CA TYR A 85 10.97 -14.31 -11.48
C TYR A 85 10.34 -13.72 -10.24
N PHE A 86 9.03 -13.86 -10.11
CA PHE A 86 8.27 -13.52 -8.91
C PHE A 86 7.99 -14.77 -8.07
N SER A 87 8.26 -14.69 -6.78
CA SER A 87 7.94 -15.74 -5.81
C SER A 87 7.09 -15.17 -4.67
N GLU A 88 5.97 -15.82 -4.42
CA GLU A 88 5.13 -15.47 -3.27
C GLU A 88 5.71 -15.98 -1.94
N ASN A 89 6.64 -16.92 -1.96
CA ASN A 89 7.10 -17.63 -0.76
C ASN A 89 8.62 -17.68 -0.69
N VAL A 90 9.24 -16.51 -0.50
CA VAL A 90 10.67 -16.44 -0.19
C VAL A 90 10.83 -16.40 1.33
N SER A 91 11.52 -17.40 1.89
CA SER A 91 11.83 -17.43 3.32
C SER A 91 13.23 -16.91 3.58
N ILE A 92 13.33 -15.90 4.45
CA ILE A 92 14.62 -15.39 4.95
C ILE A 92 14.51 -15.39 6.47
N GLU A 93 15.33 -16.20 7.14
CA GLU A 93 15.35 -16.37 8.62
C GLU A 93 13.94 -16.57 9.23
N GLY A 94 13.11 -17.39 8.56
CA GLY A 94 11.76 -17.70 9.02
C GLY A 94 10.72 -16.62 8.72
N THR A 95 11.11 -15.48 8.21
CA THR A 95 10.18 -14.44 7.73
C THR A 95 9.87 -14.70 6.25
N MET A 96 8.57 -14.63 5.93
CA MET A 96 8.09 -14.85 4.57
C MET A 96 7.97 -13.54 3.80
N TYR A 97 8.44 -13.54 2.56
CA TYR A 97 8.45 -12.38 1.67
C TYR A 97 7.74 -12.68 0.35
N TYR A 98 7.13 -11.65 -0.21
CA TYR A 98 6.91 -11.56 -1.65
C TYR A 98 8.22 -11.10 -2.27
N GLY A 99 8.81 -11.90 -3.16
CA GLY A 99 10.12 -11.64 -3.71
C GLY A 99 10.11 -11.54 -5.23
N TYR A 100 10.82 -10.57 -5.75
CA TYR A 100 11.05 -10.39 -7.17
C TYR A 100 12.55 -10.50 -7.46
N PHE A 101 12.90 -11.27 -8.46
CA PHE A 101 14.28 -11.53 -8.86
C PHE A 101 14.48 -11.09 -10.31
N THR A 102 15.51 -10.27 -10.53
CA THR A 102 15.87 -9.77 -11.86
C THR A 102 17.29 -10.20 -12.19
N PRO A 103 17.55 -10.78 -13.38
CA PRO A 103 18.90 -11.18 -13.77
C PRO A 103 19.80 -9.96 -13.97
N VAL A 104 21.07 -10.11 -13.62
CA VAL A 104 22.13 -9.13 -13.85
C VAL A 104 23.12 -9.67 -14.86
N TYR A 105 23.52 -8.83 -15.81
CA TYR A 105 24.41 -9.17 -16.92
C TYR A 105 25.70 -8.34 -16.87
N GLN A 106 26.74 -8.80 -17.52
CA GLN A 106 27.89 -7.96 -17.80
C GLN A 106 27.51 -6.81 -18.75
N PRO A 107 28.16 -5.65 -18.66
CA PRO A 107 27.88 -4.52 -19.56
C PRO A 107 28.03 -4.89 -21.04
N ASP A 108 29.03 -5.69 -21.36
CA ASP A 108 29.41 -6.06 -22.74
C ASP A 108 28.83 -7.38 -23.20
N ASP A 109 28.23 -8.17 -22.30
CA ASP A 109 27.64 -9.48 -22.60
C ASP A 109 26.28 -9.65 -21.88
N LYS A 110 25.22 -9.64 -22.64
CA LYS A 110 23.83 -9.87 -22.16
C LYS A 110 23.31 -11.26 -22.46
N SER A 111 24.16 -12.18 -22.88
CA SER A 111 23.76 -13.53 -23.20
C SER A 111 23.56 -14.41 -21.98
N THR A 112 24.39 -14.22 -20.96
CA THR A 112 24.38 -15.05 -19.75
C THR A 112 24.33 -14.18 -18.49
N PRO A 113 23.33 -14.38 -17.62
CA PRO A 113 23.28 -13.68 -16.33
C PRO A 113 24.48 -14.04 -15.46
N ILE A 114 25.13 -13.03 -14.90
CA ILE A 114 26.27 -13.20 -13.96
C ILE A 114 25.82 -13.22 -12.52
N GLY A 115 24.56 -12.88 -12.27
CA GLY A 115 23.98 -12.79 -10.96
C GLY A 115 22.53 -12.37 -11.04
N MET A 116 21.98 -11.97 -9.91
CA MET A 116 20.61 -11.46 -9.83
C MET A 116 20.44 -10.47 -8.67
N VAL A 117 19.46 -9.60 -8.79
CA VAL A 117 19.00 -8.73 -7.71
C VAL A 117 17.66 -9.25 -7.21
N PHE A 118 17.55 -9.34 -5.90
CA PHE A 118 16.30 -9.63 -5.20
C PHE A 118 15.78 -8.37 -4.53
N ALA A 119 14.49 -8.13 -4.68
CA ALA A 119 13.73 -7.16 -3.87
C ALA A 119 12.55 -7.89 -3.24
N GLY A 120 12.39 -7.77 -1.92
CA GLY A 120 11.37 -8.51 -1.18
C GLY A 120 10.63 -7.68 -0.16
N SER A 121 9.29 -7.79 -0.15
CA SER A 121 8.44 -7.16 0.84
C SER A 121 7.97 -8.18 1.88
N PRO A 122 8.12 -7.91 3.20
CA PRO A 122 7.65 -8.81 4.24
C PRO A 122 6.13 -8.98 4.17
N LYS A 123 5.65 -10.21 4.08
CA LYS A 123 4.20 -10.50 3.99
C LYS A 123 3.42 -9.94 5.16
N GLN A 124 3.98 -10.04 6.36
CA GLN A 124 3.29 -9.65 7.58
C GLN A 124 3.08 -8.14 7.68
N GLU A 125 4.05 -7.33 7.24
CA GLU A 125 3.93 -5.88 7.24
C GLU A 125 2.99 -5.39 6.13
N THR A 126 3.07 -5.99 4.96
CA THR A 126 2.15 -5.72 3.84
C THR A 126 0.71 -5.97 4.25
N PHE A 127 0.43 -7.10 4.91
CA PHE A 127 -0.92 -7.44 5.39
C PHE A 127 -1.45 -6.45 6.43
N ARG A 128 -0.62 -6.05 7.41
CA ARG A 128 -1.00 -5.08 8.45
C ARG A 128 -1.34 -3.72 7.85
N SER A 129 -0.56 -3.25 6.88
CA SER A 129 -0.78 -1.98 6.21
C SER A 129 -2.10 -1.98 5.42
N VAL A 130 -2.38 -3.06 4.69
CA VAL A 130 -3.63 -3.23 3.94
C VAL A 130 -4.84 -3.25 4.88
N ILE A 131 -4.79 -4.01 5.97
CA ILE A 131 -5.88 -4.07 6.96
C ILE A 131 -6.13 -2.68 7.58
N LYS A 132 -5.07 -1.93 7.91
CA LYS A 132 -5.20 -0.58 8.46
C LYS A 132 -5.90 0.37 7.48
N ILE A 133 -5.55 0.33 6.20
CA ILE A 133 -6.20 1.14 5.16
C ILE A 133 -7.68 0.76 5.03
N ILE A 134 -8.00 -0.53 4.93
CA ILE A 134 -9.37 -1.03 4.81
C ILE A 134 -10.20 -0.61 6.04
N SER A 135 -9.68 -0.78 7.24
CA SER A 135 -10.40 -0.39 8.48
C SER A 135 -10.69 1.11 8.53
N THR A 136 -9.76 1.93 8.06
CA THR A 136 -9.96 3.39 7.97
C THR A 136 -11.06 3.75 6.99
N ILE A 137 -11.08 3.12 5.82
CA ILE A 137 -12.14 3.35 4.81
C ILE A 137 -13.50 2.93 5.36
N ILE A 138 -13.60 1.77 6.00
CA ILE A 138 -14.85 1.29 6.62
C ILE A 138 -15.34 2.29 7.68
N ALA A 139 -14.46 2.79 8.54
CA ALA A 139 -14.81 3.76 9.58
C ALA A 139 -15.38 5.06 8.97
N ILE A 140 -14.79 5.57 7.89
CA ILE A 140 -15.28 6.75 7.18
C ILE A 140 -16.66 6.50 6.58
N VAL A 141 -16.87 5.36 5.91
CA VAL A 141 -18.15 4.99 5.30
C VAL A 141 -19.27 4.91 6.37
N VAL A 142 -18.99 4.24 7.49
CA VAL A 142 -19.94 4.14 8.60
C VAL A 142 -20.29 5.53 9.17
N PHE A 143 -19.28 6.37 9.37
CA PHE A 143 -19.50 7.74 9.86
C PHE A 143 -20.39 8.56 8.92
N VAL A 144 -20.09 8.55 7.63
CA VAL A 144 -20.89 9.27 6.61
C VAL A 144 -22.33 8.73 6.57
N THR A 145 -22.50 7.41 6.65
CA THR A 145 -23.83 6.79 6.66
C THR A 145 -24.66 7.25 7.87
N ILE A 146 -24.05 7.30 9.06
CA ILE A 146 -24.73 7.78 10.28
C ILE A 146 -25.16 9.24 10.11
N VAL A 147 -24.28 10.10 9.60
CA VAL A 147 -24.60 11.52 9.36
C VAL A 147 -25.76 11.65 8.37
N CYS A 148 -25.74 10.91 7.27
CA CYS A 148 -26.83 10.92 6.28
C CYS A 148 -28.16 10.49 6.90
N VAL A 149 -28.18 9.42 7.70
CA VAL A 149 -29.40 8.94 8.38
C VAL A 149 -29.98 10.02 9.32
N ILE A 150 -29.09 10.69 10.08
CA ILE A 150 -29.50 11.78 10.98
C ILE A 150 -30.13 12.93 10.17
N VAL A 151 -29.48 13.38 9.11
CA VAL A 151 -29.96 14.46 8.26
C VAL A 151 -31.33 14.12 7.66
N VAL A 152 -31.46 12.93 7.05
CA VAL A 152 -32.72 12.45 6.46
C VAL A 152 -33.81 12.37 7.52
N SER A 153 -33.50 11.89 8.73
CA SER A 153 -34.47 11.78 9.82
C SER A 153 -34.99 13.16 10.28
N ILE A 154 -34.12 14.16 10.37
CA ILE A 154 -34.46 15.53 10.72
C ILE A 154 -35.37 16.14 9.62
N CYS A 155 -34.98 16.01 8.36
CA CYS A 155 -35.77 16.50 7.23
C CYS A 155 -37.17 15.85 7.17
N ALA A 156 -37.24 14.52 7.27
CA ALA A 156 -38.48 13.77 7.26
C ALA A 156 -39.43 14.19 8.41
N SER A 157 -38.86 14.34 9.61
CA SER A 157 -39.63 14.80 10.79
C SER A 157 -40.17 16.21 10.62
N SER A 158 -39.39 17.09 10.01
CA SER A 158 -39.80 18.48 9.73
C SER A 158 -41.00 18.55 8.73
N ILE A 159 -40.88 17.77 7.64
CA ILE A 159 -41.95 17.71 6.61
C ILE A 159 -43.21 17.08 7.20
N THR A 160 -43.11 15.98 7.92
CA THR A 160 -44.23 15.28 8.52
C THR A 160 -45.01 16.15 9.53
N LYS A 161 -44.28 16.92 10.35
CA LYS A 161 -44.89 17.85 11.30
C LYS A 161 -45.67 18.96 10.59
N ALA A 162 -45.07 19.56 9.55
CA ALA A 162 -45.74 20.60 8.77
C ALA A 162 -47.00 20.09 8.08
N LEU A 163 -46.96 18.91 7.49
CA LEU A 163 -48.09 18.28 6.81
C LEU A 163 -49.26 17.97 7.78
N LYS A 164 -48.92 17.44 8.99
CA LYS A 164 -49.97 17.19 10.01
C LYS A 164 -50.66 18.44 10.45
N VAL A 165 -49.97 19.57 10.61
CA VAL A 165 -50.58 20.84 10.97
C VAL A 165 -51.49 21.36 9.84
N GLY A 166 -51.01 21.29 8.56
CA GLY A 166 -51.83 21.65 7.41
C GLY A 166 -53.12 20.84 7.31
N ILE A 167 -53.04 19.51 7.47
CA ILE A 167 -54.26 18.64 7.44
C ILE A 167 -55.21 18.98 8.59
N ALA A 168 -54.70 19.22 9.80
CA ALA A 168 -55.52 19.59 10.95
C ALA A 168 -56.25 20.93 10.71
N SER A 169 -55.59 21.91 10.07
CA SER A 169 -56.19 23.20 9.72
C SER A 169 -57.33 23.04 8.71
N VAL A 170 -57.12 22.24 7.66
CA VAL A 170 -58.18 21.94 6.65
C VAL A 170 -59.37 21.22 7.28
N GLN A 171 -59.14 20.28 8.19
CA GLN A 171 -60.21 19.58 8.90
C GLN A 171 -61.04 20.54 9.78
N GLN A 172 -60.45 21.53 10.44
CA GLN A 172 -61.13 22.53 11.25
C GLN A 172 -62.00 23.45 10.40
N VAL A 173 -61.48 23.87 9.25
CA VAL A 173 -62.30 24.67 8.28
C VAL A 173 -63.50 23.88 7.78
N SER A 174 -63.30 22.60 7.44
CA SER A 174 -64.40 21.72 6.99
C SER A 174 -65.45 21.45 8.07
N ALA A 175 -65.09 21.57 9.34
CA ALA A 175 -66.02 21.47 10.48
C ALA A 175 -66.75 22.80 10.82
N GLY A 176 -66.52 23.86 10.03
CA GLY A 176 -67.23 25.17 10.21
C GLY A 176 -66.50 26.09 11.22
N ASN A 177 -65.34 25.75 11.70
CA ASN A 177 -64.61 26.63 12.62
C ASN A 177 -63.64 27.52 11.83
N LEU A 178 -64.01 28.75 11.62
CA LEU A 178 -63.32 29.78 10.84
C LEU A 178 -62.28 30.59 11.68
N GLN A 179 -62.17 30.34 12.97
CA GLN A 179 -61.12 30.95 13.82
C GLN A 179 -59.88 30.13 13.80
N LEU A 180 -59.07 30.21 12.73
CA LEU A 180 -57.82 29.57 12.58
C LEU A 180 -56.67 30.44 13.16
N THR A 181 -56.00 29.98 14.20
CA THR A 181 -54.74 30.54 14.64
C THR A 181 -53.62 29.71 14.05
N ILE A 182 -53.12 30.11 12.89
CA ILE A 182 -51.93 29.48 12.28
C ILE A 182 -50.73 29.80 13.17
N SER A 183 -49.99 28.78 13.57
CA SER A 183 -48.79 28.94 14.41
C SER A 183 -47.80 29.85 13.70
N ASP A 184 -47.31 30.92 14.35
CA ASP A 184 -46.30 31.85 13.87
C ASP A 184 -45.01 31.16 13.35
N LYS A 185 -44.75 29.97 13.81
CA LYS A 185 -43.59 29.13 13.34
C LYS A 185 -43.80 28.59 11.92
N LEU A 186 -45.00 28.38 11.45
CA LEU A 186 -45.30 27.95 10.08
C LEU A 186 -45.31 29.14 9.10
N ALA A 187 -45.91 30.26 9.51
CA ALA A 187 -45.95 31.49 8.71
C ALA A 187 -44.60 32.13 8.45
N ARG A 188 -43.56 31.79 9.25
CA ARG A 188 -42.16 32.29 9.09
C ARG A 188 -41.28 31.38 8.25
N ARG A 189 -41.79 30.28 7.71
CA ARG A 189 -40.99 29.40 6.82
C ARG A 189 -40.84 30.06 5.45
N LYS A 190 -39.63 29.91 4.87
CA LYS A 190 -39.29 30.44 3.53
C LYS A 190 -39.28 29.34 2.46
N ASP A 191 -40.06 28.27 2.68
CA ASP A 191 -40.20 27.14 1.76
C ASP A 191 -41.64 27.04 1.27
N GLU A 192 -41.90 26.15 0.32
CA GLU A 192 -43.22 25.95 -0.31
C GLU A 192 -44.32 25.62 0.70
N ILE A 193 -43.98 25.24 1.91
CA ILE A 193 -44.94 24.97 3.01
C ILE A 193 -45.29 26.27 3.74
N GLY A 194 -44.39 27.27 3.75
CA GLY A 194 -44.66 28.60 4.25
C GLY A 194 -45.60 29.39 3.33
N ASP A 195 -45.51 29.17 2.01
CA ASP A 195 -46.38 29.82 1.01
C ASP A 195 -47.82 29.27 1.02
N LEU A 196 -48.06 28.10 1.62
CA LEU A 196 -49.35 27.44 1.77
C LEU A 196 -50.09 27.81 3.06
N SER A 197 -49.50 28.58 3.95
CA SER A 197 -50.04 28.96 5.26
C SER A 197 -50.49 30.41 5.30
#